data_64bd28e9630a17978dc50bcfcd65879b
#
_entry.id   64bd28e9630a17978dc50bcfcd65879b
#
_cell.length_a   1.000
_cell.length_b   1.000
_cell.length_c   1.000
_cell.angle_alpha   90.00
_cell.angle_beta   90.00
_cell.angle_gamma   90.00
#
_symmetry.space_group_name_H-M   'P 1'
#
loop_
_entity.id
_entity.type
_entity.pdbx_description
1 polymer ?
#
loop_
_entity_poly.entity_id
_entity_poly.type
_entity_poly.pdbx_seq_one_letter_code
_entity_poly.pdbx_strand_id
1 'polypeptide(L)'
;MTPYPDYGIGNKNIAKRIMEINSVILEENCSMFKENTGKYNSKDIISKRIKKIKKDAFNAESTLKLSKFISVIYTNFDLKKKVTDKFSITGDTIMISCVYKGDSTVLSKRSKNLELGQVFLTYSPESTQYIKMPASKTRYVCILLQTDYYLNLLKNEKWIKNDSFYKNVGLKKQISLGQFSLPVGFQLQQIVKDLLACNWHSNTDLQLDFFDLKLKELFLQLHHQNTGADHDTNYTVSRTSMEKLKKARAFLMANYKNPPTIKALSRIILLNEMELKKGFKEVFGKTIRAYIIELRMNSASQLIKDHSVNEAAGILGYKSVPHFIKSFKKYYGVTPKQF
;
A
#
# COMPACT_ATOMS: atom_id res chain seq x y z
N MET A 1 20.98 -29.98 5.64
CA MET A 1 20.74 -29.06 4.50
C MET A 1 19.72 -29.71 3.58
N THR A 2 18.44 -29.44 3.74
CA THR A 2 17.41 -29.89 2.79
C THR A 2 17.32 -28.83 1.72
N PRO A 3 17.58 -29.17 0.44
CA PRO A 3 17.37 -28.23 -0.66
C PRO A 3 15.89 -27.84 -0.71
N TYR A 4 15.59 -26.61 -1.10
CA TYR A 4 14.23 -26.19 -1.45
C TYR A 4 13.61 -27.27 -2.32
N PRO A 5 12.39 -27.74 -2.01
CA PRO A 5 11.79 -28.81 -2.77
C PRO A 5 11.69 -28.38 -4.23
N ASP A 6 12.35 -29.15 -5.08
CA ASP A 6 12.18 -29.06 -6.51
C ASP A 6 10.69 -29.35 -6.76
N TYR A 7 9.96 -28.35 -7.23
CA TYR A 7 8.54 -28.45 -7.52
C TYR A 7 8.34 -29.32 -8.77
N GLY A 8 8.74 -30.61 -8.67
CA GLY A 8 8.54 -31.65 -9.67
C GLY A 8 7.06 -31.92 -9.86
N ILE A 9 6.45 -31.21 -10.78
CA ILE A 9 5.04 -31.37 -11.11
C ILE A 9 4.93 -31.54 -12.63
N GLY A 10 4.27 -32.64 -13.00
CA GLY A 10 4.10 -33.08 -14.37
C GLY A 10 3.63 -31.98 -15.33
N ASN A 11 4.12 -32.06 -16.54
CA ASN A 11 4.08 -31.07 -17.63
C ASN A 11 2.68 -30.55 -18.07
N LYS A 12 1.57 -31.06 -17.56
CA LYS A 12 0.22 -30.65 -18.01
C LYS A 12 -0.37 -29.40 -17.33
N ASN A 13 0.26 -28.85 -16.28
CA ASN A 13 -0.26 -27.69 -15.54
C ASN A 13 0.66 -26.46 -15.49
N ILE A 14 1.75 -26.44 -16.24
CA ILE A 14 2.75 -25.35 -16.18
C ILE A 14 2.17 -24.04 -16.69
N ALA A 15 1.33 -24.06 -17.71
CA ALA A 15 0.74 -22.84 -18.29
C ALA A 15 -0.18 -22.06 -17.32
N LYS A 16 -0.83 -22.76 -16.36
CA LYS A 16 -1.68 -22.12 -15.33
C LYS A 16 -0.90 -21.47 -14.17
N ARG A 17 0.42 -21.66 -14.12
CA ARG A 17 1.30 -21.20 -13.02
C ARG A 17 2.08 -19.94 -13.32
N ILE A 18 2.02 -19.47 -14.54
CA ILE A 18 2.69 -18.26 -14.97
C ILE A 18 1.73 -17.09 -14.77
N MET A 19 2.18 -16.06 -14.04
CA MET A 19 1.43 -14.81 -13.94
C MET A 19 1.80 -13.91 -15.13
N GLU A 20 0.78 -13.45 -15.86
CA GLU A 20 0.93 -12.36 -16.81
C GLU A 20 0.27 -11.13 -16.21
N ILE A 21 1.00 -10.03 -16.17
CA ILE A 21 0.59 -8.79 -15.53
C ILE A 21 0.67 -7.70 -16.57
N ASN A 22 -0.42 -6.98 -16.78
CA ASN A 22 -0.47 -5.89 -17.75
C ASN A 22 -1.20 -4.68 -17.16
N SER A 23 -0.62 -3.49 -17.34
CA SER A 23 -1.19 -2.21 -16.92
C SER A 23 -1.16 -1.25 -18.10
N VAL A 24 -2.32 -0.70 -18.46
CA VAL A 24 -2.50 0.19 -19.61
C VAL A 24 -3.38 1.37 -19.22
N ILE A 25 -2.87 2.59 -19.39
CA ILE A 25 -3.68 3.81 -19.26
C ILE A 25 -4.51 3.98 -20.55
N LEU A 26 -5.82 3.83 -20.42
CA LEU A 26 -6.72 3.73 -21.56
C LEU A 26 -6.80 5.02 -22.37
N GLU A 27 -6.98 6.16 -21.72
CA GLU A 27 -7.15 7.47 -22.35
C GLU A 27 -5.92 7.90 -23.16
N GLU A 28 -4.74 7.35 -22.83
CA GLU A 28 -3.47 7.67 -23.49
C GLU A 28 -2.96 6.51 -24.36
N ASN A 29 -3.67 5.40 -24.42
CA ASN A 29 -3.21 4.15 -25.04
C ASN A 29 -1.75 3.81 -24.65
N CYS A 30 -1.43 4.00 -23.37
CA CYS A 30 -0.06 3.92 -22.85
C CYS A 30 0.11 2.68 -21.98
N SER A 31 0.90 1.72 -22.46
CA SER A 31 1.32 0.59 -21.62
C SER A 31 2.28 1.08 -20.55
N MET A 32 1.89 0.92 -19.29
CA MET A 32 2.74 1.17 -18.12
C MET A 32 3.80 0.08 -18.01
N PHE A 33 3.37 -1.16 -18.02
CA PHE A 33 4.23 -2.34 -18.07
C PHE A 33 3.44 -3.58 -18.53
N LYS A 34 4.18 -4.54 -19.07
CA LYS A 34 3.69 -5.88 -19.38
C LYS A 34 4.75 -6.88 -18.93
N GLU A 35 4.41 -7.75 -17.98
CA GLU A 35 5.32 -8.72 -17.40
C GLU A 35 4.74 -10.13 -17.47
N ASN A 36 5.61 -11.08 -17.81
CA ASN A 36 5.32 -12.51 -17.77
C ASN A 36 6.32 -13.13 -16.81
N THR A 37 5.84 -13.72 -15.70
CA THR A 37 6.73 -14.22 -14.64
C THR A 37 7.41 -15.53 -15.01
N GLY A 38 6.97 -16.22 -16.06
CA GLY A 38 7.61 -17.44 -16.55
C GLY A 38 9.04 -17.27 -17.04
N LYS A 39 9.45 -16.03 -17.37
CA LYS A 39 10.82 -15.71 -17.79
C LYS A 39 11.79 -15.51 -16.61
N TYR A 40 11.28 -15.47 -15.37
CA TYR A 40 12.11 -15.26 -14.18
C TYR A 40 12.44 -16.58 -13.49
N ASN A 41 13.60 -16.61 -12.83
CA ASN A 41 13.99 -17.72 -11.98
C ASN A 41 13.13 -17.72 -10.68
N SER A 42 12.99 -18.89 -10.08
CA SER A 42 12.31 -19.05 -8.78
C SER A 42 13.11 -18.52 -7.60
N LYS A 43 14.44 -18.45 -7.75
CA LYS A 43 15.38 -18.03 -6.70
C LYS A 43 15.74 -16.55 -6.73
N ASP A 44 15.53 -15.88 -7.83
CA ASP A 44 15.98 -14.50 -8.02
C ASP A 44 14.82 -13.51 -7.94
N ILE A 45 15.05 -12.38 -7.28
CA ILE A 45 14.12 -11.26 -7.28
C ILE A 45 14.73 -10.10 -8.07
N ILE A 46 14.20 -9.88 -9.25
CA ILE A 46 14.66 -8.84 -10.17
C ILE A 46 13.96 -7.53 -9.86
N SER A 47 14.74 -6.44 -9.81
CA SER A 47 14.23 -5.08 -9.62
C SER A 47 14.16 -4.35 -10.94
N LYS A 48 13.00 -3.74 -11.22
CA LYS A 48 12.79 -2.87 -12.38
C LYS A 48 12.22 -1.53 -11.96
N ARG A 49 12.68 -0.47 -12.61
CA ARG A 49 12.10 0.87 -12.48
C ARG A 49 11.66 1.36 -13.85
N ILE A 50 10.40 1.75 -13.95
CA ILE A 50 9.76 2.17 -15.20
C ILE A 50 9.20 3.57 -15.00
N LYS A 51 9.63 4.50 -15.85
CA LYS A 51 9.08 5.86 -15.90
C LYS A 51 8.28 6.03 -17.18
N LYS A 52 7.09 6.60 -17.04
CA LYS A 52 6.21 6.97 -18.15
C LYS A 52 5.76 8.40 -17.98
N ILE A 53 5.97 9.21 -19.01
CA ILE A 53 5.62 10.62 -19.02
C ILE A 53 4.75 10.90 -20.24
N LYS A 54 3.57 11.45 -20.00
CA LYS A 54 2.67 12.02 -21.00
C LYS A 54 2.42 13.47 -20.59
N LYS A 55 3.01 14.42 -21.32
CA LYS A 55 3.15 15.85 -20.94
C LYS A 55 1.85 16.45 -20.38
N ASP A 56 0.73 16.18 -21.01
CA ASP A 56 -0.57 16.79 -20.69
C ASP A 56 -1.51 15.85 -19.90
N ALA A 57 -1.05 14.66 -19.54
CA ALA A 57 -1.85 13.65 -18.86
C ALA A 57 -1.28 13.22 -17.50
N PHE A 58 -0.06 12.72 -17.50
CA PHE A 58 0.53 12.20 -16.26
C PHE A 58 2.05 12.06 -16.31
N ASN A 59 2.64 12.02 -15.12
CA ASN A 59 3.97 11.49 -14.86
C ASN A 59 3.82 10.30 -13.92
N ALA A 60 4.37 9.16 -14.27
CA ALA A 60 4.28 7.95 -13.47
C ALA A 60 5.63 7.25 -13.33
N GLU A 61 5.89 6.74 -12.13
CA GLU A 61 7.05 5.94 -11.83
C GLU A 61 6.62 4.66 -11.12
N SER A 62 6.94 3.51 -11.73
CA SER A 62 6.67 2.18 -11.17
C SER A 62 7.97 1.52 -10.77
N THR A 63 8.03 0.99 -9.55
CA THR A 63 9.09 0.10 -9.07
C THR A 63 8.50 -1.29 -8.93
N LEU A 64 9.12 -2.26 -9.58
CA LEU A 64 8.68 -3.65 -9.57
C LEU A 64 9.79 -4.54 -9.00
N LYS A 65 9.42 -5.45 -8.10
CA LYS A 65 10.22 -6.59 -7.69
C LYS A 65 9.54 -7.84 -8.22
N LEU A 66 10.25 -8.61 -9.02
CA LEU A 66 9.69 -9.69 -9.83
C LEU A 66 10.50 -10.97 -9.65
N SER A 67 9.80 -12.07 -9.35
CA SER A 67 10.31 -13.43 -9.43
C SER A 67 9.30 -14.31 -10.16
N LYS A 68 9.58 -15.59 -10.30
CA LYS A 68 8.64 -16.56 -10.87
C LYS A 68 7.31 -16.61 -10.11
N PHE A 69 7.34 -16.40 -8.79
CA PHE A 69 6.20 -16.62 -7.89
C PHE A 69 5.66 -15.37 -7.21
N ILE A 70 6.46 -14.30 -7.20
CA ILE A 70 6.16 -13.06 -6.46
C ILE A 70 6.29 -11.88 -7.41
N SER A 71 5.34 -10.96 -7.33
CA SER A 71 5.47 -9.63 -7.94
C SER A 71 5.02 -8.56 -6.96
N VAL A 72 5.92 -7.64 -6.62
CA VAL A 72 5.60 -6.45 -5.82
C VAL A 72 5.66 -5.24 -6.74
N ILE A 73 4.54 -4.55 -6.89
CA ILE A 73 4.37 -3.42 -7.79
C ILE A 73 4.04 -2.19 -6.94
N TYR A 74 4.84 -1.16 -7.05
CA TYR A 74 4.62 0.13 -6.42
C TYR A 74 4.65 1.22 -7.47
N THR A 75 3.55 1.94 -7.65
CA THR A 75 3.44 2.99 -8.64
C THR A 75 3.07 4.33 -8.01
N ASN A 76 3.84 5.36 -8.34
CA ASN A 76 3.52 6.75 -8.07
C ASN A 76 2.99 7.39 -9.34
N PHE A 77 1.80 7.96 -9.29
CA PHE A 77 1.20 8.79 -10.33
C PHE A 77 1.15 10.25 -9.89
N ASP A 78 1.51 11.15 -10.79
CA ASP A 78 1.21 12.57 -10.75
C ASP A 78 0.30 12.88 -11.94
N LEU A 79 -1.01 12.88 -11.69
CA LEU A 79 -2.05 12.93 -12.72
C LEU A 79 -2.53 14.37 -12.92
N LYS A 80 -2.46 14.87 -14.14
CA LYS A 80 -2.97 16.19 -14.53
C LYS A 80 -4.43 16.15 -14.94
N LYS A 81 -4.91 15.00 -15.41
CA LYS A 81 -6.31 14.73 -15.74
C LYS A 81 -6.75 13.37 -15.21
N LYS A 82 -8.05 13.11 -15.24
CA LYS A 82 -8.60 11.80 -14.90
C LYS A 82 -8.12 10.75 -15.89
N VAL A 83 -7.66 9.61 -15.37
CA VAL A 83 -7.24 8.46 -16.18
C VAL A 83 -7.82 7.16 -15.64
N THR A 84 -7.88 6.17 -16.51
CA THR A 84 -8.28 4.80 -16.16
C THR A 84 -7.14 3.85 -16.47
N ASP A 85 -6.63 3.17 -15.46
CA ASP A 85 -5.68 2.06 -15.61
C ASP A 85 -6.46 0.76 -15.77
N LYS A 86 -6.32 0.12 -16.93
CA LYS A 86 -6.75 -1.27 -17.15
C LYS A 86 -5.66 -2.18 -16.65
N PHE A 87 -5.85 -2.72 -15.45
CA PHE A 87 -4.92 -3.64 -14.80
C PHE A 87 -5.45 -5.07 -14.94
N SER A 88 -4.72 -5.90 -15.66
CA SER A 88 -5.12 -7.30 -15.92
C SER A 88 -4.05 -8.27 -15.46
N ILE A 89 -4.49 -9.36 -14.87
CA ILE A 89 -3.67 -10.46 -14.38
C ILE A 89 -4.28 -11.76 -14.87
N THR A 90 -3.45 -12.64 -15.41
CA THR A 90 -3.81 -14.02 -15.72
C THR A 90 -2.92 -14.98 -14.92
N GLY A 91 -3.39 -16.19 -14.69
CA GLY A 91 -2.74 -17.18 -13.83
C GLY A 91 -3.32 -17.22 -12.41
N ASP A 92 -3.29 -18.40 -11.78
CA ASP A 92 -3.78 -18.62 -10.42
C ASP A 92 -3.05 -17.72 -9.43
N THR A 93 -3.67 -16.61 -9.04
CA THR A 93 -2.98 -15.51 -8.36
C THR A 93 -3.77 -15.00 -7.15
N ILE A 94 -3.04 -14.76 -6.07
CA ILE A 94 -3.49 -13.99 -4.92
C ILE A 94 -3.00 -12.57 -5.10
N MET A 95 -3.90 -11.62 -4.99
CA MET A 95 -3.61 -10.21 -5.11
C MET A 95 -3.91 -9.48 -3.78
N ILE A 96 -2.93 -8.76 -3.30
CA ILE A 96 -3.06 -7.79 -2.20
C ILE A 96 -2.86 -6.41 -2.80
N SER A 97 -3.87 -5.55 -2.68
CA SER A 97 -3.81 -4.20 -3.26
C SER A 97 -4.22 -3.12 -2.28
N CYS A 98 -3.62 -1.95 -2.41
CA CYS A 98 -3.88 -0.79 -1.56
C CYS A 98 -3.57 0.52 -2.30
N VAL A 99 -4.40 1.54 -2.08
CA VAL A 99 -4.13 2.93 -2.48
C VAL A 99 -3.70 3.73 -1.27
N TYR A 100 -2.51 4.30 -1.29
CA TYR A 100 -1.95 5.05 -0.15
C TYR A 100 -2.15 6.56 -0.24
N LYS A 101 -2.31 7.08 -1.43
CA LYS A 101 -2.50 8.51 -1.68
C LYS A 101 -3.40 8.70 -2.89
N GLY A 102 -4.24 9.73 -2.84
CA GLY A 102 -5.21 10.03 -3.89
C GLY A 102 -6.52 9.26 -3.67
N ASP A 103 -7.50 9.60 -4.49
CA ASP A 103 -8.79 8.92 -4.53
C ASP A 103 -8.83 8.04 -5.79
N SER A 104 -9.22 6.81 -5.63
CA SER A 104 -9.32 5.86 -6.74
C SER A 104 -10.59 5.05 -6.62
N THR A 105 -11.24 4.80 -7.74
CA THR A 105 -12.38 3.92 -7.82
C THR A 105 -12.02 2.71 -8.67
N VAL A 106 -12.11 1.52 -8.12
CA VAL A 106 -11.95 0.29 -8.90
C VAL A 106 -13.31 -0.17 -9.41
N LEU A 107 -13.42 -0.26 -10.72
CA LEU A 107 -14.54 -0.89 -11.39
C LEU A 107 -14.16 -2.34 -11.70
N SER A 108 -14.65 -3.25 -10.93
CA SER A 108 -14.73 -4.68 -11.26
C SER A 108 -16.20 -5.03 -11.52
N LYS A 109 -16.50 -6.26 -11.94
CA LYS A 109 -17.88 -6.77 -12.05
C LYS A 109 -18.71 -6.58 -10.75
N ARG A 110 -18.03 -6.29 -9.63
CA ARG A 110 -18.63 -5.97 -8.32
C ARG A 110 -18.08 -4.64 -7.83
N SER A 111 -18.30 -3.54 -8.58
CA SER A 111 -17.80 -2.19 -8.30
C SER A 111 -17.59 -1.89 -6.82
N LYS A 112 -16.34 -1.79 -6.39
CA LYS A 112 -16.00 -1.34 -5.03
C LYS A 112 -15.10 -0.12 -5.16
N ASN A 113 -15.44 0.94 -4.44
CA ASN A 113 -14.53 2.07 -4.30
C ASN A 113 -13.32 1.62 -3.48
N LEU A 114 -12.12 1.77 -4.03
CA LEU A 114 -10.89 1.65 -3.26
C LEU A 114 -10.75 2.93 -2.45
N GLU A 115 -11.04 2.81 -1.16
CA GLU A 115 -10.81 3.91 -0.26
C GLU A 115 -9.34 3.95 0.14
N LEU A 116 -8.86 5.16 0.36
CA LEU A 116 -7.50 5.42 0.76
C LEU A 116 -7.07 4.61 1.99
N GLY A 117 -6.00 3.83 1.86
CA GLY A 117 -5.43 3.02 2.94
C GLY A 117 -6.14 1.70 3.22
N GLN A 118 -7.22 1.38 2.51
CA GLN A 118 -7.84 0.06 2.60
C GLN A 118 -7.04 -0.97 1.82
N VAL A 119 -6.89 -2.15 2.42
CA VAL A 119 -6.25 -3.31 1.81
C VAL A 119 -7.31 -4.28 1.33
N PHE A 120 -7.13 -4.75 0.11
CA PHE A 120 -7.96 -5.79 -0.49
C PHE A 120 -7.12 -7.03 -0.72
N LEU A 121 -7.66 -8.17 -0.30
CA LEU A 121 -7.08 -9.48 -0.52
C LEU A 121 -8.03 -10.27 -1.41
N THR A 122 -7.57 -10.69 -2.58
CA THR A 122 -8.38 -11.43 -3.55
C THR A 122 -7.63 -12.63 -4.08
N TYR A 123 -8.35 -13.70 -4.37
CA TYR A 123 -7.90 -14.82 -5.15
C TYR A 123 -8.76 -14.98 -6.38
N SER A 124 -8.14 -15.02 -7.54
CA SER A 124 -8.80 -15.28 -8.81
C SER A 124 -7.80 -15.86 -9.83
N PRO A 125 -8.19 -16.85 -10.65
CA PRO A 125 -7.35 -17.35 -11.74
C PRO A 125 -7.15 -16.33 -12.86
N GLU A 126 -8.04 -15.37 -12.96
CA GLU A 126 -7.99 -14.27 -13.91
C GLU A 126 -8.69 -13.04 -13.32
N SER A 127 -8.09 -11.87 -13.48
CA SER A 127 -8.65 -10.62 -13.00
C SER A 127 -8.36 -9.49 -13.96
N THR A 128 -9.40 -8.74 -14.33
CA THR A 128 -9.25 -7.45 -15.01
C THR A 128 -9.98 -6.39 -14.20
N GLN A 129 -9.26 -5.36 -13.83
CA GLN A 129 -9.76 -4.23 -13.05
C GLN A 129 -9.57 -2.94 -13.85
N TYR A 130 -10.54 -2.04 -13.76
CA TYR A 130 -10.46 -0.69 -14.31
C TYR A 130 -10.35 0.28 -13.14
N ILE A 131 -9.16 0.80 -12.91
CA ILE A 131 -8.85 1.70 -11.79
C ILE A 131 -8.99 3.13 -12.29
N LYS A 132 -10.09 3.78 -11.94
CA LYS A 132 -10.32 5.19 -12.26
C LYS A 132 -9.64 6.07 -11.23
N MET A 133 -8.74 6.93 -11.67
CA MET A 133 -7.97 7.84 -10.83
C MET A 133 -8.26 9.29 -11.24
N PRO A 134 -8.66 10.18 -10.32
CA PRO A 134 -8.85 11.60 -10.61
C PRO A 134 -7.50 12.31 -10.83
N ALA A 135 -7.56 13.55 -11.30
CA ALA A 135 -6.38 14.42 -11.39
C ALA A 135 -5.82 14.68 -9.99
N SER A 136 -4.85 13.88 -9.57
CA SER A 136 -4.22 13.95 -8.25
C SER A 136 -2.92 13.16 -8.21
N LYS A 137 -2.16 13.30 -7.12
CA LYS A 137 -1.02 12.43 -6.84
C LYS A 137 -1.52 11.14 -6.20
N THR A 138 -1.47 10.04 -6.91
CA THR A 138 -1.91 8.72 -6.46
C THR A 138 -0.73 7.78 -6.26
N ARG A 139 -0.75 7.02 -5.16
CA ARG A 139 0.21 5.93 -4.89
C ARG A 139 -0.54 4.63 -4.73
N TYR A 140 -0.15 3.67 -5.51
CA TYR A 140 -0.76 2.36 -5.55
C TYR A 140 0.27 1.26 -5.29
N VAL A 141 -0.14 0.25 -4.54
CA VAL A 141 0.64 -0.97 -4.31
C VAL A 141 -0.18 -2.19 -4.69
N CYS A 142 0.49 -3.12 -5.32
CA CYS A 142 -0.04 -4.45 -5.57
C CYS A 142 1.04 -5.50 -5.29
N ILE A 143 0.72 -6.48 -4.46
CA ILE A 143 1.51 -7.69 -4.27
C ILE A 143 0.75 -8.84 -4.90
N LEU A 144 1.40 -9.56 -5.79
CA LEU A 144 0.86 -10.72 -6.48
C LEU A 144 1.67 -11.94 -6.08
N LEU A 145 0.97 -12.99 -5.68
CA LEU A 145 1.57 -14.27 -5.32
C LEU A 145 0.92 -15.37 -6.14
N GLN A 146 1.74 -16.23 -6.71
CA GLN A 146 1.26 -17.46 -7.30
C GLN A 146 0.66 -18.36 -6.20
N THR A 147 -0.45 -18.98 -6.48
CA THR A 147 -1.26 -19.72 -5.49
C THR A 147 -0.49 -20.85 -4.80
N ASP A 148 0.24 -21.68 -5.55
CA ASP A 148 1.01 -22.77 -4.95
C ASP A 148 2.12 -22.26 -4.03
N TYR A 149 2.76 -21.16 -4.40
CA TYR A 149 3.74 -20.51 -3.53
C TYR A 149 3.10 -20.02 -2.22
N TYR A 150 1.96 -19.34 -2.28
CA TYR A 150 1.22 -18.88 -1.10
C TYR A 150 0.82 -20.05 -0.18
N LEU A 151 0.26 -21.12 -0.75
CA LEU A 151 -0.15 -22.28 0.02
C LEU A 151 1.05 -22.95 0.71
N ASN A 152 2.17 -23.09 0.01
CA ASN A 152 3.40 -23.66 0.57
C ASN A 152 4.03 -22.74 1.63
N LEU A 153 4.03 -21.43 1.43
CA LEU A 153 4.56 -20.44 2.37
C LEU A 153 3.90 -20.55 3.74
N LEU A 154 2.59 -20.82 3.77
CA LEU A 154 1.79 -20.78 5.01
C LEU A 154 1.39 -22.16 5.55
N LYS A 155 1.60 -23.26 4.84
CA LYS A 155 1.11 -24.60 5.21
C LYS A 155 1.47 -25.08 6.62
N ASN A 156 2.63 -24.64 7.13
CA ASN A 156 3.14 -25.06 8.44
C ASN A 156 2.77 -24.09 9.58
N GLU A 157 2.13 -22.97 9.26
CA GLU A 157 1.72 -22.00 10.26
C GLU A 157 0.48 -22.49 11.02
N LYS A 158 0.56 -22.51 12.36
CA LYS A 158 -0.54 -23.04 13.19
C LYS A 158 -1.84 -22.26 13.02
N TRP A 159 -1.75 -20.95 12.87
CA TRP A 159 -2.90 -20.04 12.76
C TRP A 159 -3.67 -20.18 11.43
N ILE A 160 -3.02 -20.70 10.37
CA ILE A 160 -3.64 -20.78 9.04
C ILE A 160 -4.70 -21.87 8.93
N LYS A 161 -4.69 -22.89 9.82
CA LYS A 161 -5.58 -24.04 9.76
C LYS A 161 -7.07 -23.69 9.74
N ASN A 162 -7.44 -22.58 10.40
CA ASN A 162 -8.80 -22.10 10.48
C ASN A 162 -9.09 -20.90 9.59
N ASP A 163 -8.10 -20.45 8.79
CA ASP A 163 -8.27 -19.32 7.90
C ASP A 163 -9.20 -19.65 6.72
N SER A 164 -10.27 -18.89 6.60
CA SER A 164 -11.26 -19.10 5.53
C SER A 164 -10.74 -18.76 4.15
N PHE A 165 -9.87 -17.75 4.05
CA PHE A 165 -9.26 -17.37 2.77
C PHE A 165 -8.33 -18.47 2.28
N TYR A 166 -7.44 -18.96 3.14
CA TYR A 166 -6.52 -20.04 2.83
C TYR A 166 -7.27 -21.32 2.37
N LYS A 167 -8.33 -21.71 3.10
CA LYS A 167 -9.17 -22.86 2.72
C LYS A 167 -9.81 -22.70 1.35
N ASN A 168 -10.38 -21.53 1.05
CA ASN A 168 -11.00 -21.28 -0.25
C ASN A 168 -9.98 -21.26 -1.39
N VAL A 169 -8.79 -20.71 -1.17
CA VAL A 169 -7.67 -20.75 -2.13
C VAL A 169 -7.27 -22.20 -2.42
N GLY A 170 -7.10 -23.02 -1.38
CA GLY A 170 -6.80 -24.46 -1.53
C GLY A 170 -7.86 -25.23 -2.31
N LEU A 171 -9.14 -24.85 -2.17
CA LEU A 171 -10.27 -25.42 -2.91
C LEU A 171 -10.46 -24.77 -4.31
N LYS A 172 -9.59 -23.84 -4.72
CA LYS A 172 -9.69 -23.06 -5.95
C LYS A 172 -11.01 -22.29 -6.10
N LYS A 173 -11.62 -21.90 -4.99
CA LYS A 173 -12.83 -21.08 -4.95
C LYS A 173 -12.46 -19.62 -4.96
N GLN A 174 -12.88 -18.90 -6.00
CA GLN A 174 -12.67 -17.46 -6.09
C GLN A 174 -13.24 -16.76 -4.85
N ILE A 175 -12.40 -15.97 -4.19
CA ILE A 175 -12.75 -15.24 -2.98
C ILE A 175 -12.14 -13.84 -3.00
N SER A 176 -12.88 -12.89 -2.46
CA SER A 176 -12.42 -11.54 -2.21
C SER A 176 -12.76 -11.17 -0.78
N LEU A 177 -11.74 -10.95 0.03
CA LEU A 177 -11.86 -10.30 1.32
C LEU A 177 -11.56 -8.82 1.11
N GLY A 178 -12.50 -7.97 1.46
CA GLY A 178 -12.36 -6.54 1.29
C GLY A 178 -12.39 -5.79 2.62
N GLN A 179 -11.78 -4.60 2.61
CA GLN A 179 -11.87 -3.61 3.68
C GLN A 179 -11.19 -4.03 4.99
N PHE A 180 -9.97 -4.58 4.90
CA PHE A 180 -9.08 -4.58 6.05
C PHE A 180 -8.85 -3.14 6.50
N SER A 181 -8.85 -2.92 7.81
CA SER A 181 -8.77 -1.58 8.39
C SER A 181 -7.46 -0.84 8.05
N LEU A 182 -7.46 0.46 8.21
CA LEU A 182 -6.32 1.33 7.95
C LEU A 182 -5.03 0.98 8.72
N PRO A 183 -5.04 0.40 9.94
CA PRO A 183 -3.82 -0.10 10.58
C PRO A 183 -3.07 -1.11 9.71
N VAL A 184 -3.76 -2.06 9.08
CA VAL A 184 -3.13 -3.00 8.12
C VAL A 184 -2.57 -2.26 6.91
N GLY A 185 -3.25 -1.23 6.43
CA GLY A 185 -2.73 -0.40 5.35
C GLY A 185 -1.39 0.26 5.67
N PHE A 186 -1.20 0.72 6.91
CA PHE A 186 0.08 1.27 7.37
C PHE A 186 1.18 0.19 7.48
N GLN A 187 0.85 -0.96 8.05
CA GLN A 187 1.76 -2.10 8.17
C GLN A 187 2.14 -2.64 6.79
N LEU A 188 1.18 -2.78 5.88
CA LEU A 188 1.44 -3.14 4.49
C LEU A 188 2.39 -2.14 3.83
N GLN A 189 2.20 -0.83 4.06
CA GLN A 189 3.11 0.19 3.53
C GLN A 189 4.54 -0.01 4.02
N GLN A 190 4.74 -0.35 5.30
CA GLN A 190 6.07 -0.60 5.85
C GLN A 190 6.67 -1.88 5.26
N ILE A 191 5.92 -2.96 5.21
CA ILE A 191 6.35 -4.22 4.59
C ILE A 191 6.75 -3.99 3.13
N VAL A 192 5.95 -3.26 2.36
CA VAL A 192 6.27 -2.96 0.96
C VAL A 192 7.53 -2.12 0.83
N LYS A 193 7.76 -1.13 1.70
CA LYS A 193 9.01 -0.36 1.71
C LYS A 193 10.20 -1.25 1.97
N ASP A 194 10.11 -2.17 2.93
CA ASP A 194 11.16 -3.12 3.25
C ASP A 194 11.47 -4.03 2.05
N LEU A 195 10.43 -4.58 1.41
CA LEU A 195 10.56 -5.42 0.23
C LEU A 195 11.19 -4.67 -0.96
N LEU A 196 10.80 -3.42 -1.19
CA LEU A 196 11.35 -2.60 -2.28
C LEU A 196 12.79 -2.16 -2.01
N ALA A 197 13.16 -1.92 -0.75
CA ALA A 197 14.51 -1.54 -0.33
C ALA A 197 15.49 -2.72 -0.33
N CYS A 198 14.99 -3.96 -0.24
CA CYS A 198 15.83 -5.15 -0.23
C CYS A 198 16.51 -5.36 -1.60
N ASN A 199 17.85 -5.29 -1.62
CA ASN A 199 18.68 -5.43 -2.82
C ASN A 199 19.91 -6.31 -2.52
N TRP A 200 19.69 -7.49 -1.94
CA TRP A 200 20.78 -8.42 -1.57
C TRP A 200 21.20 -9.30 -2.74
N HIS A 201 21.64 -8.67 -3.83
CA HIS A 201 21.97 -9.35 -5.09
C HIS A 201 23.07 -10.41 -4.97
N SER A 202 23.93 -10.30 -3.96
CA SER A 202 25.01 -11.28 -3.68
C SER A 202 24.54 -12.51 -2.91
N ASN A 203 23.32 -12.51 -2.36
CA ASN A 203 22.76 -13.62 -1.62
C ASN A 203 21.25 -13.76 -1.89
N THR A 204 20.94 -14.47 -2.96
CA THR A 204 19.56 -14.63 -3.44
C THR A 204 18.70 -15.45 -2.47
N ASP A 205 19.28 -16.43 -1.78
CA ASP A 205 18.55 -17.27 -0.82
C ASP A 205 18.11 -16.43 0.39
N LEU A 206 19.00 -15.61 0.96
CA LEU A 206 18.64 -14.68 2.04
C LEU A 206 17.61 -13.64 1.61
N GLN A 207 17.66 -13.19 0.35
CA GLN A 207 16.67 -12.26 -0.19
C GLN A 207 15.29 -12.89 -0.24
N LEU A 208 15.18 -14.15 -0.68
CA LEU A 208 13.93 -14.89 -0.69
C LEU A 208 13.41 -15.15 0.73
N ASP A 209 14.26 -15.59 1.64
CA ASP A 209 13.89 -15.79 3.04
C ASP A 209 13.35 -14.50 3.68
N PHE A 210 13.97 -13.35 3.36
CA PHE A 210 13.47 -12.06 3.81
C PHE A 210 12.07 -11.74 3.24
N PHE A 211 11.83 -12.03 1.95
CA PHE A 211 10.52 -11.87 1.34
C PHE A 211 9.49 -12.78 1.98
N ASP A 212 9.84 -14.05 2.22
CA ASP A 212 8.98 -15.03 2.87
C ASP A 212 8.57 -14.58 4.28
N LEU A 213 9.52 -14.10 5.09
CA LEU A 213 9.26 -13.58 6.43
C LEU A 213 8.32 -12.37 6.39
N LYS A 214 8.56 -11.43 5.48
CA LYS A 214 7.72 -10.24 5.34
C LYS A 214 6.30 -10.56 4.83
N LEU A 215 6.17 -11.53 3.95
CA LEU A 215 4.87 -12.00 3.49
C LEU A 215 4.12 -12.77 4.58
N LYS A 216 4.80 -13.62 5.36
CA LYS A 216 4.21 -14.28 6.54
C LYS A 216 3.72 -13.26 7.57
N GLU A 217 4.52 -12.24 7.88
CA GLU A 217 4.12 -11.13 8.75
C GLU A 217 2.83 -10.48 8.25
N LEU A 218 2.77 -10.16 6.95
CA LEU A 218 1.59 -9.55 6.33
C LEU A 218 0.35 -10.43 6.46
N PHE A 219 0.44 -11.72 6.12
CA PHE A 219 -0.70 -12.62 6.18
C PHE A 219 -1.15 -12.90 7.61
N LEU A 220 -0.23 -12.97 8.58
CA LEU A 220 -0.58 -13.09 9.98
C LEU A 220 -1.42 -11.90 10.46
N GLN A 221 -1.04 -10.69 10.06
CA GLN A 221 -1.78 -9.47 10.41
C GLN A 221 -3.16 -9.42 9.73
N LEU A 222 -3.25 -9.83 8.46
CA LEU A 222 -4.52 -9.93 7.75
C LEU A 222 -5.45 -10.96 8.41
N HIS A 223 -4.90 -12.12 8.80
CA HIS A 223 -5.63 -13.15 9.52
C HIS A 223 -6.15 -12.66 10.86
N HIS A 224 -5.29 -12.04 11.68
CA HIS A 224 -5.64 -11.50 12.99
C HIS A 224 -6.82 -10.53 12.90
N GLN A 225 -6.81 -9.62 11.93
CA GLN A 225 -7.93 -8.70 11.71
C GLN A 225 -9.19 -9.39 11.21
N ASN A 226 -9.07 -10.43 10.39
CA ASN A 226 -10.22 -11.13 9.82
C ASN A 226 -10.92 -12.02 10.87
N THR A 227 -10.18 -12.53 11.85
CA THR A 227 -10.73 -13.39 12.90
C THR A 227 -11.40 -12.64 14.05
N GLY A 228 -11.33 -11.30 14.06
CA GLY A 228 -11.94 -10.49 15.11
C GLY A 228 -11.33 -10.70 16.50
N ALA A 229 -10.12 -11.24 16.58
CA ALA A 229 -9.44 -11.52 17.85
C ALA A 229 -9.11 -10.26 18.69
N ASP A 230 -9.31 -9.07 18.14
CA ASP A 230 -9.18 -7.80 18.84
C ASP A 230 -10.50 -7.29 19.47
N HIS A 231 -11.44 -8.16 19.79
CA HIS A 231 -12.65 -7.76 20.55
C HIS A 231 -12.39 -7.39 22.02
N ASP A 232 -11.15 -7.51 22.51
CA ASP A 232 -10.79 -7.12 23.88
C ASP A 232 -10.30 -5.68 24.06
N THR A 233 -10.23 -4.89 23.01
CA THR A 233 -10.22 -3.43 23.16
C THR A 233 -11.59 -2.91 22.77
N ASN A 234 -12.40 -2.52 23.76
CA ASN A 234 -13.75 -1.96 23.71
C ASN A 234 -13.91 -0.69 22.82
N TYR A 235 -13.28 -0.65 21.63
CA TYR A 235 -13.41 0.47 20.72
C TYR A 235 -13.40 0.02 19.24
N THR A 236 -14.44 -0.68 18.85
CA THR A 236 -14.74 -0.87 17.42
C THR A 236 -15.19 0.47 16.85
N VAL A 237 -14.32 1.10 16.05
CA VAL A 237 -14.70 2.29 15.30
C VAL A 237 -15.89 1.94 14.42
N SER A 238 -17.08 2.39 14.79
CA SER A 238 -18.29 2.15 14.01
C SER A 238 -18.14 2.71 12.59
N ARG A 239 -18.88 2.19 11.61
CA ARG A 239 -18.87 2.72 10.24
C ARG A 239 -19.09 4.23 10.20
N THR A 240 -19.98 4.73 11.05
CA THR A 240 -20.26 6.16 11.23
C THR A 240 -19.07 6.92 11.79
N SER A 241 -18.36 6.36 12.79
CA SER A 241 -17.15 6.97 13.35
C SER A 241 -15.99 6.95 12.36
N MET A 242 -15.88 5.90 11.53
CA MET A 242 -14.89 5.81 10.45
C MET A 242 -15.05 6.96 9.44
N GLU A 243 -16.27 7.23 8.98
CA GLU A 243 -16.55 8.34 8.05
C GLU A 243 -16.20 9.71 8.69
N LYS A 244 -16.52 9.88 9.99
CA LYS A 244 -16.14 11.08 10.73
C LYS A 244 -14.62 11.25 10.84
N LEU A 245 -13.88 10.16 11.09
CA LEU A 245 -12.42 10.17 11.15
C LEU A 245 -11.78 10.46 9.78
N LYS A 246 -12.35 9.96 8.69
CA LYS A 246 -11.94 10.34 7.32
C LYS A 246 -12.16 11.84 7.07
N LYS A 247 -13.29 12.39 7.48
CA LYS A 247 -13.56 13.84 7.42
C LYS A 247 -12.53 14.62 8.25
N ALA A 248 -12.19 14.15 9.46
CA ALA A 248 -11.14 14.77 10.28
C ALA A 248 -9.81 14.80 9.54
N ARG A 249 -9.40 13.71 8.91
CA ARG A 249 -8.17 13.62 8.14
C ARG A 249 -8.18 14.58 6.95
N ALA A 250 -9.25 14.61 6.17
CA ALA A 250 -9.39 15.53 5.03
C ALA A 250 -9.31 16.99 5.49
N PHE A 251 -9.96 17.32 6.60
CA PHE A 251 -9.91 18.66 7.20
C PHE A 251 -8.48 19.04 7.62
N LEU A 252 -7.75 18.12 8.26
CA LEU A 252 -6.35 18.35 8.65
C LEU A 252 -5.43 18.50 7.44
N MET A 253 -5.66 17.75 6.35
CA MET A 253 -4.92 17.89 5.09
C MET A 253 -5.10 19.29 4.48
N ALA A 254 -6.29 19.84 4.52
CA ALA A 254 -6.57 21.18 4.02
C ALA A 254 -6.03 22.29 4.95
N ASN A 255 -5.93 22.02 6.25
CA ASN A 255 -5.65 23.03 7.28
C ASN A 255 -4.37 22.78 8.10
N TYR A 256 -3.42 21.97 7.61
CA TYR A 256 -2.22 21.56 8.37
C TYR A 256 -1.29 22.72 8.74
N LYS A 257 -1.33 23.85 8.02
CA LYS A 257 -0.57 25.05 8.32
C LYS A 257 -1.10 25.74 9.61
N ASN A 258 -2.43 25.77 9.76
CA ASN A 258 -3.12 26.34 10.92
C ASN A 258 -4.18 25.33 11.41
N PRO A 259 -3.77 24.20 11.99
CA PRO A 259 -4.71 23.15 12.39
C PRO A 259 -5.55 23.61 13.58
N PRO A 260 -6.82 23.20 13.65
CA PRO A 260 -7.66 23.47 14.81
C PRO A 260 -7.14 22.73 16.05
N THR A 261 -7.56 23.18 17.21
CA THR A 261 -7.36 22.41 18.45
C THR A 261 -8.13 21.09 18.37
N ILE A 262 -7.71 20.09 19.17
CA ILE A 262 -8.42 18.81 19.24
C ILE A 262 -9.90 19.02 19.60
N LYS A 263 -10.18 19.92 20.53
CA LYS A 263 -11.53 20.30 20.94
C LYS A 263 -12.35 20.90 19.79
N ALA A 264 -11.75 21.77 18.98
CA ALA A 264 -12.41 22.35 17.82
C ALA A 264 -12.65 21.29 16.72
N LEU A 265 -11.65 20.46 16.43
CA LEU A 265 -11.77 19.38 15.45
C LEU A 265 -12.84 18.37 15.86
N SER A 266 -12.91 17.99 17.13
CA SER A 266 -13.90 17.03 17.63
C SER A 266 -15.34 17.53 17.43
N ARG A 267 -15.56 18.84 17.65
CA ARG A 267 -16.85 19.48 17.38
C ARG A 267 -17.22 19.49 15.87
N ILE A 268 -16.26 19.85 15.03
CA ILE A 268 -16.46 19.90 13.56
C ILE A 268 -16.89 18.53 13.02
N ILE A 269 -16.30 17.46 13.52
CA ILE A 269 -16.57 16.09 13.02
C ILE A 269 -17.61 15.32 13.85
N LEU A 270 -18.17 15.93 14.89
CA LEU A 270 -19.16 15.33 15.77
C LEU A 270 -18.68 14.01 16.42
N LEU A 271 -17.46 14.03 16.98
CA LEU A 271 -16.90 13.00 17.87
C LEU A 271 -16.45 13.66 19.16
N ASN A 272 -16.44 12.91 20.27
CA ASN A 272 -15.78 13.43 21.47
C ASN A 272 -14.24 13.38 21.31
N GLU A 273 -13.50 14.13 22.13
CA GLU A 273 -12.04 14.27 22.00
C GLU A 273 -11.30 12.92 22.19
N MET A 274 -11.79 12.07 23.06
CA MET A 274 -11.19 10.76 23.32
C MET A 274 -11.39 9.83 22.12
N GLU A 275 -12.61 9.75 21.59
CA GLU A 275 -12.93 8.99 20.38
C GLU A 275 -12.11 9.48 19.18
N LEU A 276 -11.99 10.80 19.02
CA LEU A 276 -11.18 11.39 17.95
C LEU A 276 -9.70 11.01 18.08
N LYS A 277 -9.08 11.18 19.27
CA LYS A 277 -7.67 10.86 19.48
C LYS A 277 -7.39 9.37 19.31
N LYS A 278 -8.18 8.53 19.96
CA LYS A 278 -8.04 7.07 19.97
C LYS A 278 -8.34 6.50 18.59
N GLY A 279 -9.48 6.84 18.01
CA GLY A 279 -9.90 6.38 16.70
C GLY A 279 -8.97 6.89 15.59
N PHE A 280 -8.48 8.14 15.65
CA PHE A 280 -7.54 8.65 14.66
C PHE A 280 -6.21 7.87 14.70
N LYS A 281 -5.69 7.58 15.90
CA LYS A 281 -4.47 6.77 16.05
C LYS A 281 -4.70 5.33 15.57
N GLU A 282 -5.82 4.73 15.91
CA GLU A 282 -6.20 3.38 15.52
C GLU A 282 -6.39 3.26 14.00
N VAL A 283 -7.15 4.19 13.41
CA VAL A 283 -7.49 4.19 11.98
C VAL A 283 -6.31 4.60 11.10
N PHE A 284 -5.49 5.58 11.52
CA PHE A 284 -4.41 6.13 10.68
C PHE A 284 -2.99 5.76 11.16
N GLY A 285 -2.86 4.93 12.20
CA GLY A 285 -1.59 4.43 12.72
C GLY A 285 -0.72 5.48 13.41
N LYS A 286 -1.21 6.73 13.56
CA LYS A 286 -0.46 7.86 14.14
C LYS A 286 -1.38 8.86 14.82
N THR A 287 -0.83 9.58 15.80
CA THR A 287 -1.59 10.64 16.46
C THR A 287 -1.85 11.79 15.49
N ILE A 288 -2.91 12.58 15.75
CA ILE A 288 -3.24 13.79 14.98
C ILE A 288 -2.03 14.73 14.89
N ARG A 289 -1.29 14.91 15.99
CA ARG A 289 -0.09 15.76 16.03
C ARG A 289 1.02 15.22 15.11
N ALA A 290 1.27 13.90 15.15
CA ALA A 290 2.26 13.27 14.28
C ALA A 290 1.87 13.38 12.80
N TYR A 291 0.58 13.27 12.49
CA TYR A 291 0.04 13.44 11.15
C TYR A 291 0.21 14.88 10.62
N ILE A 292 -0.06 15.89 11.45
CA ILE A 292 0.17 17.30 11.09
C ILE A 292 1.65 17.57 10.82
N ILE A 293 2.55 17.02 11.67
CA ILE A 293 4.00 17.17 11.47
C ILE A 293 4.41 16.55 10.14
N GLU A 294 3.92 15.36 9.81
CA GLU A 294 4.20 14.69 8.52
C GLU A 294 3.74 15.54 7.33
N LEU A 295 2.52 16.08 7.36
CA LEU A 295 2.02 16.96 6.29
C LEU A 295 2.92 18.19 6.10
N ARG A 296 3.35 18.83 7.21
CA ARG A 296 4.27 19.95 7.17
C ARG A 296 5.63 19.57 6.61
N MET A 297 6.18 18.43 7.02
CA MET A 297 7.50 17.97 6.54
C MET A 297 7.45 17.60 5.05
N ASN A 298 6.39 16.95 4.59
CA ASN A 298 6.21 16.64 3.16
C ASN A 298 6.17 17.94 2.31
N SER A 299 5.64 19.03 2.83
CA SER A 299 5.65 20.32 2.14
C SER A 299 6.98 21.06 2.33
N ALA A 300 7.65 20.86 3.46
CA ALA A 300 8.93 21.51 3.76
C ALA A 300 10.02 21.16 2.75
N SER A 301 10.11 19.89 2.31
CA SER A 301 11.13 19.42 1.37
C SER A 301 11.10 20.14 0.00
N GLN A 302 9.97 20.72 -0.36
CA GLN A 302 9.83 21.54 -1.56
C GLN A 302 10.08 23.03 -1.26
N LEU A 303 9.51 23.52 -0.17
CA LEU A 303 9.60 24.94 0.19
C LEU A 303 11.03 25.42 0.45
N ILE A 304 11.88 24.59 1.08
CA ILE A 304 13.28 24.96 1.37
C ILE A 304 14.17 25.08 0.13
N LYS A 305 13.69 24.69 -1.07
CA LYS A 305 14.38 24.89 -2.33
C LYS A 305 14.26 26.33 -2.86
N ASP A 306 13.11 26.95 -2.55
CA ASP A 306 12.71 28.24 -3.10
C ASP A 306 12.61 29.35 -2.03
N HIS A 307 12.68 28.99 -0.73
CA HIS A 307 12.49 29.89 0.39
C HIS A 307 13.57 29.70 1.46
N SER A 308 13.88 30.76 2.19
CA SER A 308 14.74 30.68 3.36
C SER A 308 14.12 29.79 4.46
N VAL A 309 14.94 29.27 5.35
CA VAL A 309 14.48 28.44 6.48
C VAL A 309 13.45 29.16 7.35
N ASN A 310 13.60 30.50 7.52
CA ASN A 310 12.67 31.30 8.28
C ASN A 310 11.32 31.45 7.59
N GLU A 311 11.31 31.72 6.30
CA GLU A 311 10.08 31.82 5.48
C GLU A 311 9.36 30.48 5.42
N ALA A 312 10.09 29.38 5.15
CA ALA A 312 9.53 28.05 5.12
C ALA A 312 8.86 27.67 6.45
N ALA A 313 9.49 28.01 7.59
CA ALA A 313 8.91 27.77 8.91
C ALA A 313 7.59 28.55 9.09
N GLY A 314 7.54 29.82 8.69
CA GLY A 314 6.34 30.67 8.73
C GLY A 314 5.22 30.13 7.84
N ILE A 315 5.51 29.83 6.56
CA ILE A 315 4.55 29.28 5.59
C ILE A 315 3.94 27.96 6.09
N LEU A 316 4.72 27.14 6.80
CA LEU A 316 4.28 25.86 7.35
C LEU A 316 3.54 25.98 8.70
N GLY A 317 3.42 27.19 9.24
CA GLY A 317 2.69 27.47 10.48
C GLY A 317 3.46 27.06 11.75
N TYR A 318 4.80 27.10 11.72
CA TYR A 318 5.62 26.97 12.93
C TYR A 318 5.73 28.30 13.64
N LYS A 319 5.49 28.31 14.97
CA LYS A 319 5.60 29.48 15.80
C LYS A 319 7.05 29.92 16.05
N SER A 320 8.03 29.03 15.84
CA SER A 320 9.44 29.33 15.95
C SER A 320 10.30 28.51 15.02
N VAL A 321 11.32 29.11 14.46
CA VAL A 321 12.27 28.50 13.53
C VAL A 321 13.06 27.35 14.19
N PRO A 322 13.53 27.45 15.44
CA PRO A 322 14.20 26.33 16.12
C PRO A 322 13.33 25.09 16.22
N HIS A 323 12.02 25.26 16.45
CA HIS A 323 11.09 24.13 16.51
C HIS A 323 10.89 23.48 15.14
N PHE A 324 10.88 24.27 14.06
CA PHE A 324 10.86 23.76 12.69
C PHE A 324 12.12 22.96 12.39
N ILE A 325 13.32 23.51 12.64
CA ILE A 325 14.61 22.85 12.42
C ILE A 325 14.68 21.52 13.18
N LYS A 326 14.27 21.51 14.46
CA LYS A 326 14.24 20.27 15.27
C LYS A 326 13.31 19.23 14.68
N SER A 327 12.11 19.62 14.23
CA SER A 327 11.13 18.73 13.61
C SER A 327 11.64 18.18 12.28
N PHE A 328 12.28 19.03 11.47
CA PHE A 328 12.85 18.69 10.19
C PHE A 328 13.99 17.67 10.35
N LYS A 329 14.95 17.95 11.25
CA LYS A 329 16.05 17.04 11.55
C LYS A 329 15.54 15.69 12.08
N LYS A 330 14.51 15.70 12.93
CA LYS A 330 13.91 14.47 13.42
C LYS A 330 13.26 13.64 12.30
N TYR A 331 12.72 14.30 11.28
CA TYR A 331 11.98 13.64 10.18
C TYR A 331 12.89 13.16 9.05
N TYR A 332 13.88 13.99 8.65
CA TYR A 332 14.77 13.73 7.51
C TYR A 332 16.19 13.29 7.91
N GLY A 333 16.54 13.32 9.19
CA GLY A 333 17.88 13.00 9.70
C GLY A 333 18.90 14.14 9.59
N VAL A 334 18.63 15.15 8.77
CA VAL A 334 19.50 16.32 8.50
C VAL A 334 18.75 17.62 8.73
N THR A 335 19.48 18.72 8.93
CA THR A 335 18.87 20.06 9.08
C THR A 335 18.39 20.59 7.71
N PRO A 336 17.45 21.58 7.68
CA PRO A 336 17.01 22.19 6.42
C PRO A 336 18.12 22.79 5.57
N LYS A 337 19.22 23.25 6.20
CA LYS A 337 20.40 23.79 5.47
C LYS A 337 21.27 22.70 4.85
N GLN A 338 21.20 21.47 5.36
CA GLN A 338 21.97 20.32 4.91
C GLN A 338 21.19 19.44 3.93
N PHE A 339 19.89 19.69 3.77
CA PHE A 339 19.00 18.95 2.87
C PHE A 339 19.09 19.50 1.44
#